data_3650df80489bd4a723261729d5b09ecc
#
_entry.id   3650df80489bd4a723261729d5b09ecc
#
_cell.length_a   1.000
_cell.length_b   1.000
_cell.length_c   1.000
_cell.angle_alpha   90.00
_cell.angle_beta   90.00
_cell.angle_gamma   90.00
#
_symmetry.space_group_name_H-M   'P 1'
#
loop_
_entity.id
_entity.type
_entity.pdbx_description
1 polymer ?
#
loop_
_entity_poly.entity_id
_entity_poly.type
_entity_poly.pdbx_seq_one_letter_code
_entity_poly.pdbx_strand_id
1 'polypeptide(L)'
;VTATTPVSEIDRVFRANRQLRSLVVREDGSFFLLTREQVEFTLTGRLGYGRGLHARSTAIQMVPENSFALPGAMSLANAAQRILELLEGNRYRDVLVLTDEGPRVVSVSQIFERLSTEFRYAALHDSLTGLPNRRQLEESGAASIEGTVDMTRIAVLYIDLDGFKAINDTFGHQAGDEILVGFADRLRDIVRPADVLARIGGDEFAALLVDVDDVQLLAIADQVVLGASVPFVCDGHLLHVSASVGIAMAGDVGAERELSWLDALLRHADGAMLKAKQAGKRQVARLDGHGEAAPIVRNALIRRRLPQAFATRAFNLHYQPQMDLASGDRSAVEALLRWTDPILAPSRPPNSFRSWSCPATSTASGNGSSTRSAPRPDSGWMREPRAESQ
;
A
#
# COMPACT_ATOMS: atom_id res chain seq x y z
N VAL A 1 -14.28 -42.42 -2.99
CA VAL A 1 -15.31 -43.43 -2.96
C VAL A 1 -15.69 -43.82 -4.37
N THR A 2 -16.30 -45.02 -4.57
CA THR A 2 -16.77 -45.46 -5.87
C THR A 2 -18.24 -45.09 -6.07
N ALA A 3 -18.71 -45.08 -7.32
CA ALA A 3 -20.11 -44.82 -7.69
C ALA A 3 -21.10 -45.69 -6.93
N THR A 4 -20.72 -46.94 -6.67
CA THR A 4 -21.55 -47.97 -6.00
C THR A 4 -21.47 -47.88 -4.46
N THR A 5 -20.65 -47.04 -3.87
CA THR A 5 -20.53 -46.91 -2.40
C THR A 5 -21.89 -46.53 -1.79
N PRO A 6 -22.38 -47.30 -0.79
CA PRO A 6 -23.68 -47.00 -0.17
C PRO A 6 -23.67 -45.65 0.56
N VAL A 7 -24.79 -44.93 0.47
CA VAL A 7 -24.97 -43.63 1.12
C VAL A 7 -24.78 -43.72 2.65
N SER A 8 -25.15 -44.85 3.26
CA SER A 8 -24.93 -45.10 4.68
C SER A 8 -23.44 -45.12 5.08
N GLU A 9 -22.59 -45.58 4.17
CA GLU A 9 -21.12 -45.54 4.39
C GLU A 9 -20.59 -44.10 4.23
N ILE A 10 -21.09 -43.36 3.24
CA ILE A 10 -20.75 -41.94 3.06
C ILE A 10 -21.13 -41.09 4.30
N ASP A 11 -22.36 -41.30 4.83
CA ASP A 11 -22.83 -40.63 6.06
C ASP A 11 -21.89 -40.97 7.24
N ARG A 12 -21.45 -42.22 7.33
CA ARG A 12 -20.48 -42.65 8.37
C ARG A 12 -19.14 -41.97 8.22
N VAL A 13 -18.59 -41.88 7.01
CA VAL A 13 -17.31 -41.20 6.73
C VAL A 13 -17.39 -39.72 7.10
N PHE A 14 -18.46 -39.03 6.70
CA PHE A 14 -18.65 -37.63 7.05
C PHE A 14 -18.83 -37.40 8.57
N ARG A 15 -19.51 -38.29 9.27
CA ARG A 15 -19.68 -38.23 10.74
C ARG A 15 -18.40 -38.49 11.48
N ALA A 16 -17.61 -39.45 11.01
CA ALA A 16 -16.31 -39.79 11.64
C ALA A 16 -15.29 -38.66 11.46
N ASN A 17 -15.38 -37.89 10.39
CA ASN A 17 -14.48 -36.82 10.09
C ASN A 17 -15.21 -35.48 9.88
N ARG A 18 -15.36 -34.69 10.96
CA ARG A 18 -16.10 -33.42 10.94
C ARG A 18 -15.48 -32.35 10.02
N GLN A 19 -14.19 -32.44 9.77
CA GLN A 19 -13.50 -31.46 8.90
C GLN A 19 -13.63 -31.79 7.42
N LEU A 20 -13.98 -33.01 7.07
CA LEU A 20 -14.17 -33.43 5.70
C LEU A 20 -15.44 -32.78 5.12
N ARG A 21 -15.28 -31.94 4.12
CA ARG A 21 -16.39 -31.20 3.48
C ARG A 21 -16.93 -31.88 2.25
N SER A 22 -16.08 -32.57 1.50
CA SER A 22 -16.43 -33.14 0.20
C SER A 22 -15.74 -34.47 -0.02
N LEU A 23 -16.33 -35.31 -0.86
CA LEU A 23 -15.78 -36.57 -1.32
C LEU A 23 -15.75 -36.58 -2.85
N VAL A 24 -14.75 -37.25 -3.43
CA VAL A 24 -14.68 -37.50 -4.85
C VAL A 24 -15.31 -38.89 -5.12
N VAL A 25 -16.31 -38.91 -5.97
CA VAL A 25 -16.95 -40.11 -6.46
C VAL A 25 -16.35 -40.49 -7.81
N ARG A 26 -15.89 -41.74 -7.95
CA ARG A 26 -15.31 -42.27 -9.20
C ARG A 26 -16.26 -43.22 -9.86
N GLU A 27 -16.53 -43.00 -11.15
CA GLU A 27 -17.34 -43.88 -12.00
C GLU A 27 -16.74 -43.96 -13.40
N ASP A 28 -16.39 -45.14 -13.85
CA ASP A 28 -15.90 -45.45 -15.22
C ASP A 28 -14.85 -44.46 -15.76
N GLY A 29 -13.91 -44.07 -14.90
CA GLY A 29 -12.85 -43.10 -15.24
C GLY A 29 -13.25 -41.61 -15.08
N SER A 30 -14.52 -41.34 -14.86
CA SER A 30 -15.05 -40.00 -14.54
C SER A 30 -15.02 -39.73 -13.04
N PHE A 31 -14.92 -38.45 -12.67
CA PHE A 31 -14.87 -38.03 -11.28
C PHE A 31 -15.97 -36.99 -11.02
N PHE A 32 -16.62 -37.09 -9.90
CA PHE A 32 -17.71 -36.21 -9.47
C PHE A 32 -17.48 -35.76 -8.04
N LEU A 33 -17.94 -34.55 -7.72
CA LEU A 33 -17.87 -34.01 -6.38
C LEU A 33 -19.18 -34.24 -5.63
N LEU A 34 -19.08 -34.79 -4.43
CA LEU A 34 -20.19 -34.96 -3.51
C LEU A 34 -19.87 -34.20 -2.21
N THR A 35 -20.64 -33.17 -1.91
CA THR A 35 -20.40 -32.36 -0.70
C THR A 35 -21.19 -32.91 0.49
N ARG A 36 -20.67 -32.62 1.70
CA ARG A 36 -21.37 -32.95 2.95
C ARG A 36 -22.80 -32.38 2.97
N GLU A 37 -22.93 -31.10 2.59
CA GLU A 37 -24.21 -30.40 2.58
C GLU A 37 -25.23 -31.07 1.69
N GLN A 38 -24.82 -31.56 0.52
CA GLN A 38 -25.71 -32.33 -0.39
C GLN A 38 -26.18 -33.60 0.25
N VAL A 39 -25.28 -34.35 0.88
CA VAL A 39 -25.63 -35.61 1.56
C VAL A 39 -26.53 -35.33 2.76
N GLU A 40 -26.20 -34.37 3.59
CA GLU A 40 -27.01 -34.00 4.75
C GLU A 40 -28.40 -33.49 4.34
N PHE A 41 -28.49 -32.62 3.32
CA PHE A 41 -29.76 -32.13 2.79
C PHE A 41 -30.67 -33.27 2.31
N THR A 42 -30.10 -34.21 1.53
CA THR A 42 -30.86 -35.34 1.02
C THR A 42 -31.26 -36.31 2.13
N LEU A 43 -30.36 -36.58 3.08
CA LEU A 43 -30.64 -37.51 4.20
C LEU A 43 -31.57 -36.90 5.26
N THR A 44 -31.62 -35.58 5.39
CA THR A 44 -32.54 -34.92 6.33
C THR A 44 -33.95 -34.84 5.70
N GLY A 45 -34.01 -34.47 4.40
CA GLY A 45 -35.26 -34.24 3.67
C GLY A 45 -36.16 -33.19 4.35
N ARG A 46 -37.16 -32.67 3.64
CA ARG A 46 -38.10 -31.67 4.21
C ARG A 46 -38.93 -32.20 5.39
N LEU A 47 -39.06 -33.51 5.54
CA LEU A 47 -39.91 -34.14 6.55
C LEU A 47 -39.14 -35.10 7.50
N GLY A 48 -37.79 -35.11 7.47
CA GLY A 48 -36.98 -35.98 8.32
C GLY A 48 -36.89 -37.47 7.94
N TYR A 49 -37.57 -37.91 6.88
CA TYR A 49 -37.57 -39.30 6.43
C TYR A 49 -36.51 -39.65 5.37
N GLY A 50 -35.64 -38.72 4.99
CA GLY A 50 -34.64 -38.90 3.93
C GLY A 50 -33.73 -40.12 4.13
N ARG A 51 -33.33 -40.41 5.36
CA ARG A 51 -32.48 -41.59 5.66
C ARG A 51 -33.12 -42.90 5.31
N GLY A 52 -34.43 -43.05 5.57
CA GLY A 52 -35.18 -44.27 5.20
C GLY A 52 -35.32 -44.42 3.69
N LEU A 53 -35.63 -43.33 3.00
CA LEU A 53 -35.81 -43.31 1.55
C LEU A 53 -34.49 -43.60 0.80
N HIS A 54 -33.39 -43.09 1.26
CA HIS A 54 -32.08 -43.21 0.61
C HIS A 54 -31.16 -44.28 1.21
N ALA A 55 -31.71 -45.19 2.07
CA ALA A 55 -30.95 -46.26 2.71
C ALA A 55 -30.26 -47.22 1.71
N ARG A 56 -30.84 -47.38 0.51
CA ARG A 56 -30.32 -48.23 -0.57
C ARG A 56 -29.68 -47.46 -1.71
N SER A 57 -29.62 -46.11 -1.63
CA SER A 57 -29.00 -45.27 -2.65
C SER A 57 -27.50 -45.42 -2.63
N THR A 58 -26.86 -45.17 -3.77
CA THR A 58 -25.41 -45.19 -3.96
C THR A 58 -24.85 -43.78 -4.12
N ALA A 59 -23.54 -43.66 -4.03
CA ALA A 59 -22.83 -42.37 -4.12
C ALA A 59 -23.20 -41.60 -5.39
N ILE A 60 -23.24 -42.26 -6.54
CA ILE A 60 -23.52 -41.59 -7.82
C ILE A 60 -24.95 -41.04 -7.89
N GLN A 61 -25.91 -41.68 -7.26
CA GLN A 61 -27.30 -41.20 -7.21
C GLN A 61 -27.47 -39.94 -6.35
N MET A 62 -26.44 -39.59 -5.53
CA MET A 62 -26.41 -38.38 -4.73
C MET A 62 -25.69 -37.21 -5.42
N VAL A 63 -24.98 -37.50 -6.50
CA VAL A 63 -24.29 -36.47 -7.30
C VAL A 63 -25.33 -35.65 -8.06
N PRO A 64 -25.27 -34.30 -7.98
CA PRO A 64 -26.17 -33.45 -8.74
C PRO A 64 -25.98 -33.62 -10.27
N GLU A 65 -27.06 -33.50 -11.03
CA GLU A 65 -27.01 -33.55 -12.50
C GLU A 65 -26.13 -32.46 -13.11
N ASN A 66 -26.00 -31.30 -12.43
CA ASN A 66 -25.16 -30.17 -12.83
C ASN A 66 -23.76 -30.19 -12.18
N SER A 67 -23.32 -31.39 -11.75
CA SER A 67 -21.94 -31.53 -11.25
C SER A 67 -20.94 -31.23 -12.37
N PHE A 68 -19.94 -30.42 -12.07
CA PHE A 68 -18.90 -30.09 -13.04
C PHE A 68 -17.50 -30.18 -12.40
N ALA A 69 -16.51 -30.35 -13.27
CA ALA A 69 -15.11 -30.33 -12.90
C ALA A 69 -14.37 -29.31 -13.76
N LEU A 70 -13.38 -28.64 -13.17
CA LEU A 70 -12.50 -27.71 -13.87
C LEU A 70 -11.22 -28.43 -14.33
N PRO A 71 -10.73 -28.17 -15.56
CA PRO A 71 -9.41 -28.63 -15.99
C PRO A 71 -8.31 -28.01 -15.13
N GLY A 72 -7.32 -28.80 -14.70
CA GLY A 72 -6.19 -28.32 -13.90
C GLY A 72 -5.29 -27.29 -14.60
N ALA A 73 -5.26 -27.31 -15.94
CA ALA A 73 -4.53 -26.34 -16.76
C ALA A 73 -5.28 -25.01 -16.96
N MET A 74 -6.52 -24.87 -16.44
CA MET A 74 -7.31 -23.65 -16.58
C MET A 74 -6.70 -22.54 -15.73
N SER A 75 -6.62 -21.30 -16.28
CA SER A 75 -6.16 -20.13 -15.52
C SER A 75 -7.12 -19.80 -14.36
N LEU A 76 -6.61 -19.22 -13.28
CA LEU A 76 -7.42 -18.84 -12.13
C LEU A 76 -8.55 -17.87 -12.49
N ALA A 77 -8.31 -16.93 -13.41
CA ALA A 77 -9.32 -15.99 -13.87
C ALA A 77 -10.47 -16.71 -14.60
N ASN A 78 -10.14 -17.62 -15.53
CA ASN A 78 -11.15 -18.41 -16.24
C ASN A 78 -11.90 -19.38 -15.30
N ALA A 79 -11.20 -19.97 -14.33
CA ALA A 79 -11.82 -20.80 -13.31
C ALA A 79 -12.82 -20.00 -12.46
N ALA A 80 -12.44 -18.82 -12.00
CA ALA A 80 -13.32 -17.93 -11.24
C ALA A 80 -14.55 -17.49 -12.07
N GLN A 81 -14.35 -17.11 -13.33
CA GLN A 81 -15.44 -16.76 -14.23
C GLN A 81 -16.41 -17.94 -14.43
N ARG A 82 -15.87 -19.13 -14.70
CA ARG A 82 -16.68 -20.33 -14.89
C ARG A 82 -17.48 -20.73 -13.64
N ILE A 83 -16.87 -20.54 -12.47
CA ILE A 83 -17.55 -20.74 -11.18
C ILE A 83 -18.71 -19.76 -11.02
N LEU A 84 -18.51 -18.48 -11.35
CA LEU A 84 -19.56 -17.46 -11.26
C LEU A 84 -20.75 -17.76 -12.20
N GLU A 85 -20.49 -18.25 -13.41
CA GLU A 85 -21.52 -18.62 -14.40
C GLU A 85 -22.36 -19.83 -13.94
N LEU A 86 -21.72 -20.82 -13.29
CA LEU A 86 -22.34 -22.10 -12.96
C LEU A 86 -22.99 -22.14 -11.57
N LEU A 87 -22.61 -21.24 -10.67
CA LEU A 87 -23.02 -21.26 -9.27
C LEU A 87 -24.03 -20.15 -8.94
N GLU A 88 -25.12 -20.02 -9.68
CA GLU A 88 -26.25 -19.20 -9.21
C GLU A 88 -26.71 -19.68 -7.84
N GLY A 89 -26.35 -18.94 -6.79
CA GLY A 89 -26.78 -19.18 -5.40
C GLY A 89 -25.84 -19.98 -4.50
N ASN A 90 -24.71 -20.50 -4.96
CA ASN A 90 -23.82 -21.37 -4.14
C ASN A 90 -22.33 -20.98 -4.19
N ARG A 91 -22.01 -19.72 -3.93
CA ARG A 91 -20.67 -19.12 -4.04
C ARG A 91 -19.59 -19.68 -3.08
N TYR A 92 -19.94 -20.55 -2.15
CA TYR A 92 -19.04 -21.03 -1.09
C TYR A 92 -18.76 -22.53 -1.11
N ARG A 93 -19.03 -23.21 -2.24
CA ARG A 93 -18.82 -24.65 -2.36
C ARG A 93 -17.42 -25.00 -2.84
N ASP A 94 -17.02 -26.23 -2.54
CA ASP A 94 -15.84 -26.85 -3.10
C ASP A 94 -16.06 -27.16 -4.58
N VAL A 95 -14.98 -27.15 -5.36
CA VAL A 95 -14.97 -27.45 -6.80
C VAL A 95 -13.99 -28.59 -7.06
N LEU A 96 -14.35 -29.50 -7.95
CA LEU A 96 -13.49 -30.55 -8.43
C LEU A 96 -12.57 -30.01 -9.53
N VAL A 97 -11.27 -30.23 -9.39
CA VAL A 97 -10.25 -29.89 -10.37
C VAL A 97 -9.55 -31.16 -10.83
N LEU A 98 -9.51 -31.36 -12.14
CA LEU A 98 -8.86 -32.54 -12.76
C LEU A 98 -7.44 -32.15 -13.18
N THR A 99 -6.45 -32.70 -12.50
CA THR A 99 -5.02 -32.51 -12.81
C THR A 99 -4.43 -33.80 -13.38
N ASP A 100 -3.23 -33.72 -13.97
CA ASP A 100 -2.48 -34.88 -14.48
C ASP A 100 -2.17 -35.91 -13.37
N GLU A 101 -2.07 -35.44 -12.12
CA GLU A 101 -1.85 -36.29 -10.94
C GLU A 101 -3.16 -36.90 -10.37
N GLY A 102 -4.33 -36.52 -10.93
CA GLY A 102 -5.63 -36.98 -10.52
C GLY A 102 -6.58 -35.87 -10.01
N PRO A 103 -7.75 -36.25 -9.52
CA PRO A 103 -8.76 -35.30 -9.05
C PRO A 103 -8.36 -34.63 -7.74
N ARG A 104 -8.53 -33.33 -7.65
CA ARG A 104 -8.33 -32.53 -6.43
C ARG A 104 -9.59 -31.73 -6.11
N VAL A 105 -9.84 -31.53 -4.84
CA VAL A 105 -10.93 -30.68 -4.37
C VAL A 105 -10.35 -29.36 -3.89
N VAL A 106 -10.85 -28.26 -4.43
CA VAL A 106 -10.41 -26.91 -4.11
C VAL A 106 -11.61 -26.09 -3.66
N SER A 107 -11.46 -25.34 -2.58
CA SER A 107 -12.51 -24.44 -2.13
C SER A 107 -12.62 -23.24 -3.06
N VAL A 108 -13.83 -22.83 -3.40
CA VAL A 108 -14.11 -21.61 -4.17
C VAL A 108 -13.49 -20.38 -3.51
N SER A 109 -13.53 -20.30 -2.18
CA SER A 109 -12.90 -19.22 -1.44
C SER A 109 -11.38 -19.15 -1.66
N GLN A 110 -10.69 -20.30 -1.74
CA GLN A 110 -9.24 -20.33 -2.03
C GLN A 110 -8.94 -19.84 -3.45
N ILE A 111 -9.79 -20.15 -4.43
CA ILE A 111 -9.64 -19.67 -5.82
C ILE A 111 -9.75 -18.13 -5.84
N PHE A 112 -10.79 -17.57 -5.19
CA PHE A 112 -10.98 -16.12 -5.16
C PHE A 112 -9.94 -15.38 -4.31
N GLU A 113 -9.49 -15.97 -3.22
CA GLU A 113 -8.41 -15.42 -2.40
C GLU A 113 -7.09 -15.35 -3.20
N ARG A 114 -6.76 -16.44 -3.91
CA ARG A 114 -5.58 -16.48 -4.77
C ARG A 114 -5.68 -15.46 -5.90
N LEU A 115 -6.83 -15.40 -6.57
CA LEU A 115 -7.10 -14.45 -7.64
C LEU A 115 -6.99 -13.00 -7.14
N SER A 116 -7.54 -12.69 -5.98
CA SER A 116 -7.42 -11.38 -5.35
C SER A 116 -5.96 -11.01 -5.06
N THR A 117 -5.16 -11.99 -4.63
CA THR A 117 -3.73 -11.79 -4.38
C THR A 117 -2.97 -11.53 -5.68
N GLU A 118 -3.26 -12.28 -6.74
CA GLU A 118 -2.66 -12.08 -8.07
C GLU A 118 -3.03 -10.71 -8.66
N PHE A 119 -4.30 -10.32 -8.57
CA PHE A 119 -4.73 -8.99 -9.03
C PHE A 119 -4.05 -7.87 -8.25
N ARG A 120 -3.93 -8.00 -6.94
CA ARG A 120 -3.22 -7.02 -6.12
C ARG A 120 -1.75 -6.93 -6.51
N TYR A 121 -1.09 -8.07 -6.69
CA TYR A 121 0.29 -8.11 -7.13
C TYR A 121 0.47 -7.44 -8.50
N ALA A 122 -0.36 -7.80 -9.49
CA ALA A 122 -0.32 -7.19 -10.82
C ALA A 122 -0.64 -5.69 -10.82
N ALA A 123 -1.50 -5.22 -9.91
CA ALA A 123 -1.83 -3.81 -9.78
C ALA A 123 -0.72 -2.96 -9.13
N LEU A 124 0.21 -3.59 -8.39
CA LEU A 124 1.22 -2.94 -7.56
C LEU A 124 2.66 -3.18 -8.04
N HIS A 125 2.86 -4.10 -9.01
CA HIS A 125 4.19 -4.43 -9.53
C HIS A 125 4.24 -4.26 -11.04
N ASP A 126 5.44 -3.97 -11.53
CA ASP A 126 5.75 -3.96 -12.95
C ASP A 126 5.87 -5.40 -13.47
N SER A 127 5.14 -5.74 -14.52
CA SER A 127 5.05 -7.11 -15.03
C SER A 127 6.35 -7.64 -15.67
N LEU A 128 7.23 -6.76 -16.13
CA LEU A 128 8.47 -7.13 -16.76
C LEU A 128 9.57 -7.40 -15.72
N THR A 129 9.78 -6.45 -14.82
CA THR A 129 10.90 -6.50 -13.86
C THR A 129 10.51 -7.11 -12.52
N GLY A 130 9.21 -7.25 -12.23
CA GLY A 130 8.70 -7.68 -10.92
C GLY A 130 8.99 -6.69 -9.78
N LEU A 131 9.53 -5.51 -10.07
CA LEU A 131 9.68 -4.45 -9.09
C LEU A 131 8.32 -3.83 -8.73
N PRO A 132 8.17 -3.24 -7.54
CA PRO A 132 7.10 -2.29 -7.26
C PRO A 132 6.92 -1.30 -8.41
N ASN A 133 5.67 -1.00 -8.74
CA ASN A 133 5.36 0.09 -9.66
C ASN A 133 5.22 1.42 -8.90
N ARG A 134 4.93 2.51 -9.62
CA ARG A 134 4.75 3.84 -9.02
C ARG A 134 3.73 3.83 -7.88
N ARG A 135 2.62 3.13 -8.07
CA ARG A 135 1.56 3.06 -7.05
C ARG A 135 2.03 2.38 -5.76
N GLN A 136 2.75 1.26 -5.89
CA GLN A 136 3.30 0.58 -4.72
C GLN A 136 4.36 1.43 -4.01
N LEU A 137 5.17 2.20 -4.77
CA LEU A 137 6.12 3.14 -4.19
C LEU A 137 5.40 4.20 -3.32
N GLU A 138 4.28 4.73 -3.81
CA GLU A 138 3.47 5.72 -3.08
C GLU A 138 2.83 5.10 -1.82
N GLU A 139 2.27 3.90 -1.94
CA GLU A 139 1.65 3.18 -0.80
C GLU A 139 2.71 2.81 0.27
N SER A 140 3.85 2.27 -0.16
CA SER A 140 4.95 1.88 0.75
C SER A 140 5.65 3.09 1.37
N GLY A 141 5.83 4.16 0.60
CA GLY A 141 6.41 5.41 1.09
C GLY A 141 5.61 5.99 2.25
N ALA A 142 4.29 5.96 2.16
CA ALA A 142 3.43 6.40 3.24
C ALA A 142 3.61 5.56 4.53
N ALA A 143 3.86 4.26 4.40
CA ALA A 143 4.10 3.37 5.54
C ALA A 143 5.51 3.54 6.13
N SER A 144 6.52 3.73 5.29
CA SER A 144 7.93 3.85 5.72
C SER A 144 8.19 5.07 6.62
N ILE A 145 7.41 6.13 6.46
CA ILE A 145 7.52 7.34 7.30
C ILE A 145 7.01 7.11 8.72
N GLU A 146 6.08 6.18 8.94
CA GLU A 146 5.50 5.97 10.27
C GLU A 146 6.52 5.59 11.34
N GLY A 147 7.61 4.93 10.95
CA GLY A 147 8.69 4.51 11.86
C GLY A 147 9.91 5.44 11.88
N THR A 148 9.96 6.46 11.00
CA THR A 148 11.13 7.31 10.85
C THR A 148 11.16 8.42 11.90
N VAL A 149 12.22 8.46 12.70
CA VAL A 149 12.42 9.44 13.77
C VAL A 149 12.89 10.79 13.20
N ASP A 150 13.70 10.76 12.13
CA ASP A 150 14.27 11.96 11.50
C ASP A 150 13.84 12.04 10.02
N MET A 151 12.93 12.96 9.74
CA MET A 151 12.39 13.20 8.41
C MET A 151 13.41 13.78 7.43
N THR A 152 14.47 14.39 7.91
CA THR A 152 15.53 14.93 7.05
C THR A 152 16.37 13.84 6.42
N ARG A 153 16.28 12.60 6.95
CA ARG A 153 17.01 11.42 6.50
C ARG A 153 16.23 10.55 5.49
N ILE A 154 15.21 11.12 4.86
CA ILE A 154 14.48 10.51 3.76
C ILE A 154 14.97 11.12 2.45
N ALA A 155 15.27 10.24 1.47
CA ALA A 155 15.72 10.67 0.16
C ALA A 155 15.02 9.85 -0.96
N VAL A 156 15.00 10.44 -2.15
CA VAL A 156 14.57 9.78 -3.38
C VAL A 156 15.69 9.83 -4.41
N LEU A 157 15.97 8.69 -5.03
CA LEU A 157 16.72 8.62 -6.28
C LEU A 157 15.71 8.48 -7.42
N TYR A 158 15.87 9.27 -8.47
CA TYR A 158 15.18 9.10 -9.74
C TYR A 158 16.23 8.75 -10.79
N ILE A 159 16.05 7.63 -11.49
CA ILE A 159 17.05 6.97 -12.31
C ILE A 159 16.49 6.77 -13.71
N ASP A 160 17.25 7.12 -14.74
CA ASP A 160 16.87 6.92 -16.12
C ASP A 160 18.04 6.32 -16.91
N LEU A 161 17.78 5.33 -17.76
CA LEU A 161 18.80 4.65 -18.57
C LEU A 161 19.09 5.45 -19.85
N ASP A 162 20.27 6.01 -19.92
CA ASP A 162 20.72 6.79 -21.06
C ASP A 162 20.91 5.92 -22.30
N GLY A 163 20.31 6.34 -23.42
CA GLY A 163 20.47 5.66 -24.71
C GLY A 163 19.60 4.42 -24.89
N PHE A 164 18.74 4.09 -23.94
CA PHE A 164 17.87 2.91 -23.99
C PHE A 164 17.01 2.85 -25.26
N LYS A 165 16.46 3.96 -25.71
CA LYS A 165 15.70 4.04 -26.96
C LYS A 165 16.51 3.62 -28.17
N ALA A 166 17.78 4.03 -28.27
CA ALA A 166 18.63 3.67 -29.40
C ALA A 166 18.92 2.15 -29.42
N ILE A 167 18.97 1.52 -28.26
CA ILE A 167 19.10 0.05 -28.17
C ILE A 167 17.84 -0.62 -28.69
N ASN A 168 16.66 -0.20 -28.26
CA ASN A 168 15.39 -0.72 -28.76
C ASN A 168 15.27 -0.56 -30.29
N ASP A 169 15.67 0.59 -30.80
CA ASP A 169 15.60 0.88 -32.23
C ASP A 169 16.60 0.04 -33.04
N THR A 170 17.74 -0.40 -32.44
CA THR A 170 18.82 -1.12 -33.12
C THR A 170 18.72 -2.63 -32.93
N PHE A 171 18.42 -3.10 -31.73
CA PHE A 171 18.46 -4.52 -31.32
C PHE A 171 17.09 -5.11 -31.02
N GLY A 172 16.03 -4.27 -31.12
CA GLY A 172 14.65 -4.68 -30.85
C GLY A 172 14.27 -4.59 -29.39
N HIS A 173 12.95 -4.64 -29.13
CA HIS A 173 12.39 -4.52 -27.78
C HIS A 173 12.78 -5.63 -26.82
N GLN A 174 13.04 -6.84 -27.35
CA GLN A 174 13.47 -7.96 -26.52
C GLN A 174 14.81 -7.69 -25.84
N ALA A 175 15.79 -7.13 -26.56
CA ALA A 175 17.08 -6.73 -25.99
C ALA A 175 16.91 -5.62 -24.92
N GLY A 176 15.98 -4.69 -25.17
CA GLY A 176 15.63 -3.67 -24.17
C GLY A 176 15.01 -4.28 -22.92
N ASP A 177 14.09 -5.23 -23.06
CA ASP A 177 13.47 -5.93 -21.95
C ASP A 177 14.51 -6.69 -21.09
N GLU A 178 15.47 -7.37 -21.73
CA GLU A 178 16.57 -8.04 -21.04
C GLU A 178 17.45 -7.06 -20.25
N ILE A 179 17.71 -5.87 -20.82
CA ILE A 179 18.45 -4.81 -20.12
C ILE A 179 17.67 -4.31 -18.92
N LEU A 180 16.36 -4.06 -19.06
CA LEU A 180 15.53 -3.60 -17.96
C LEU A 180 15.46 -4.59 -16.81
N VAL A 181 15.32 -5.88 -17.11
CA VAL A 181 15.33 -6.96 -16.10
C VAL A 181 16.70 -7.03 -15.43
N GLY A 182 17.79 -7.10 -16.23
CA GLY A 182 19.13 -7.17 -15.69
C GLY A 182 19.54 -5.94 -14.88
N PHE A 183 19.06 -4.74 -15.26
CA PHE A 183 19.31 -3.54 -14.48
C PHE A 183 18.49 -3.53 -13.17
N ALA A 184 17.25 -3.98 -13.22
CA ALA A 184 16.43 -4.15 -12.02
C ALA A 184 17.08 -5.08 -11.00
N ASP A 185 17.72 -6.17 -11.46
CA ASP A 185 18.45 -7.09 -10.58
C ASP A 185 19.67 -6.41 -9.94
N ARG A 186 20.46 -5.66 -10.73
CA ARG A 186 21.58 -4.88 -10.19
C ARG A 186 21.13 -3.83 -9.18
N LEU A 187 20.00 -3.18 -9.42
CA LEU A 187 19.44 -2.21 -8.47
C LEU A 187 19.00 -2.88 -7.17
N ARG A 188 18.45 -4.12 -7.21
CA ARG A 188 18.13 -4.89 -6.00
C ARG A 188 19.36 -5.20 -5.14
N ASP A 189 20.52 -5.41 -5.77
CA ASP A 189 21.77 -5.65 -5.03
C ASP A 189 22.35 -4.37 -4.41
N ILE A 190 22.05 -3.20 -4.99
CA ILE A 190 22.54 -1.89 -4.53
C ILE A 190 21.66 -1.28 -3.46
N VAL A 191 20.31 -1.34 -3.66
CA VAL A 191 19.31 -0.75 -2.77
C VAL A 191 19.06 -1.67 -1.60
N ARG A 192 19.06 -1.12 -0.38
CA ARG A 192 18.92 -1.91 0.85
C ARG A 192 17.52 -2.54 0.97
N PRO A 193 17.37 -3.68 1.64
CA PRO A 193 16.06 -4.32 1.84
C PRO A 193 15.03 -3.46 2.62
N ALA A 194 15.51 -2.47 3.37
CA ALA A 194 14.66 -1.53 4.13
C ALA A 194 14.09 -0.40 3.25
N ASP A 195 14.66 -0.21 2.06
CA ASP A 195 14.29 0.84 1.11
C ASP A 195 13.29 0.31 0.07
N VAL A 196 12.61 1.20 -0.62
CA VAL A 196 11.63 0.81 -1.65
C VAL A 196 12.18 1.15 -3.02
N LEU A 197 12.45 0.12 -3.83
CA LEU A 197 12.86 0.26 -5.23
C LEU A 197 11.64 0.02 -6.12
N ALA A 198 11.42 0.89 -7.12
CA ALA A 198 10.29 0.79 -8.05
C ALA A 198 10.72 1.09 -9.49
N ARG A 199 10.00 0.51 -10.46
CA ARG A 199 10.01 0.96 -11.85
C ARG A 199 8.81 1.89 -12.08
N ILE A 200 9.11 3.11 -12.52
CA ILE A 200 8.09 4.15 -12.70
C ILE A 200 7.41 4.01 -14.06
N GLY A 201 8.18 3.64 -15.09
CA GLY A 201 7.70 3.38 -16.45
C GLY A 201 8.84 3.45 -17.46
N GLY A 202 8.69 2.80 -18.61
CA GLY A 202 9.74 2.82 -19.65
C GLY A 202 11.10 2.40 -19.10
N ASP A 203 12.07 3.30 -19.19
CA ASP A 203 13.46 3.17 -18.71
C ASP A 203 13.71 3.90 -17.38
N GLU A 204 12.65 4.33 -16.69
CA GLU A 204 12.70 5.10 -15.45
C GLU A 204 12.49 4.21 -14.21
N PHE A 205 13.37 4.38 -13.22
CA PHE A 205 13.31 3.74 -11.91
C PHE A 205 13.37 4.79 -10.81
N ALA A 206 12.85 4.46 -9.65
CA ALA A 206 12.98 5.29 -8.46
C ALA A 206 13.29 4.44 -7.23
N ALA A 207 14.06 4.99 -6.30
CA ALA A 207 14.28 4.39 -4.99
C ALA A 207 13.96 5.40 -3.90
N LEU A 208 13.13 4.99 -2.94
CA LEU A 208 12.87 5.72 -1.70
C LEU A 208 13.78 5.14 -0.62
N LEU A 209 14.67 5.94 -0.13
CA LEU A 209 15.63 5.60 0.91
C LEU A 209 15.20 6.21 2.24
N VAL A 210 15.22 5.42 3.29
CA VAL A 210 14.83 5.83 4.64
C VAL A 210 16.02 5.73 5.58
N ASP A 211 16.18 6.70 6.46
CA ASP A 211 17.31 6.79 7.40
C ASP A 211 18.67 6.78 6.68
N VAL A 212 18.84 7.71 5.73
CA VAL A 212 20.05 7.89 4.93
C VAL A 212 20.62 9.29 5.16
N ASP A 213 21.94 9.39 5.27
CA ASP A 213 22.65 10.67 5.25
C ASP A 213 23.19 11.01 3.86
N ASP A 214 23.72 12.23 3.68
CA ASP A 214 24.24 12.70 2.39
C ASP A 214 25.35 11.82 1.84
N VAL A 215 26.23 11.27 2.69
CA VAL A 215 27.36 10.44 2.28
C VAL A 215 26.87 9.09 1.78
N GLN A 216 25.92 8.48 2.50
CA GLN A 216 25.31 7.21 2.12
C GLN A 216 24.48 7.38 0.84
N LEU A 217 23.72 8.46 0.73
CA LEU A 217 22.91 8.79 -0.45
C LEU A 217 23.77 8.90 -1.71
N LEU A 218 24.85 9.67 -1.66
CA LEU A 218 25.77 9.81 -2.78
C LEU A 218 26.45 8.50 -3.12
N ALA A 219 26.88 7.73 -2.13
CA ALA A 219 27.49 6.41 -2.36
C ALA A 219 26.55 5.44 -3.07
N ILE A 220 25.26 5.39 -2.67
CA ILE A 220 24.25 4.55 -3.33
C ILE A 220 24.01 5.05 -4.77
N ALA A 221 23.85 6.34 -4.97
CA ALA A 221 23.62 6.93 -6.29
C ALA A 221 24.81 6.68 -7.25
N ASP A 222 26.05 6.80 -6.77
CA ASP A 222 27.25 6.47 -7.54
C ASP A 222 27.32 4.98 -7.90
N GLN A 223 26.94 4.07 -6.99
CA GLN A 223 26.85 2.64 -7.27
C GLN A 223 25.82 2.35 -8.36
N VAL A 224 24.69 3.06 -8.39
CA VAL A 224 23.68 2.94 -9.45
C VAL A 224 24.27 3.31 -10.82
N VAL A 225 24.97 4.45 -10.91
CA VAL A 225 25.62 4.90 -12.16
C VAL A 225 26.68 3.89 -12.62
N LEU A 226 27.48 3.37 -11.69
CA LEU A 226 28.50 2.34 -11.98
C LEU A 226 27.84 1.02 -12.42
N GLY A 227 26.80 0.58 -11.72
CA GLY A 227 26.05 -0.63 -12.03
C GLY A 227 25.41 -0.59 -13.43
N ALA A 228 24.88 0.56 -13.86
CA ALA A 228 24.36 0.75 -15.21
C ALA A 228 25.47 0.65 -16.27
N SER A 229 26.68 1.07 -15.94
CA SER A 229 27.81 1.11 -16.88
C SER A 229 28.45 -0.26 -17.15
N VAL A 230 28.14 -1.28 -16.35
CA VAL A 230 28.59 -2.67 -16.62
C VAL A 230 27.78 -3.19 -17.80
N PRO A 231 28.44 -3.75 -18.85
CA PRO A 231 27.77 -4.26 -20.04
C PRO A 231 26.69 -5.31 -19.72
N PHE A 232 25.63 -5.33 -20.53
CA PHE A 232 24.61 -6.37 -20.54
C PHE A 232 24.89 -7.35 -21.68
N VAL A 233 24.69 -8.63 -21.44
CA VAL A 233 24.84 -9.68 -22.46
C VAL A 233 23.41 -10.04 -22.93
N CYS A 234 23.06 -9.65 -24.15
CA CYS A 234 21.81 -9.96 -24.79
C CYS A 234 22.07 -10.65 -26.12
N ASP A 235 21.54 -11.84 -26.32
CA ASP A 235 21.75 -12.66 -27.52
C ASP A 235 23.21 -12.74 -27.97
N GLY A 236 24.18 -12.84 -27.03
CA GLY A 236 25.60 -12.92 -27.29
C GLY A 236 26.27 -11.58 -27.64
N HIS A 237 25.51 -10.47 -27.65
CA HIS A 237 26.06 -9.12 -27.85
C HIS A 237 26.29 -8.44 -26.50
N LEU A 238 27.38 -7.68 -26.41
CA LEU A 238 27.66 -6.81 -25.27
C LEU A 238 27.06 -5.44 -25.54
N LEU A 239 26.00 -5.12 -24.83
CA LEU A 239 25.28 -3.85 -24.93
C LEU A 239 25.69 -2.91 -23.78
N HIS A 240 25.93 -1.65 -24.12
CA HIS A 240 26.35 -0.62 -23.19
C HIS A 240 25.24 0.41 -23.02
N VAL A 241 24.87 0.65 -21.80
CA VAL A 241 24.00 1.76 -21.38
C VAL A 241 24.71 2.52 -20.26
N SER A 242 24.18 3.67 -19.90
CA SER A 242 24.55 4.36 -18.68
C SER A 242 23.27 4.81 -17.96
N ALA A 243 23.41 5.35 -16.77
CA ALA A 243 22.27 5.95 -16.06
C ALA A 243 22.59 7.39 -15.67
N SER A 244 21.56 8.22 -15.79
CA SER A 244 21.51 9.55 -15.18
C SER A 244 20.66 9.47 -13.92
N VAL A 245 21.19 9.92 -12.79
CA VAL A 245 20.55 9.82 -11.48
C VAL A 245 20.34 11.20 -10.90
N GLY A 246 19.11 11.50 -10.56
CA GLY A 246 18.76 12.67 -9.77
C GLY A 246 18.48 12.28 -8.33
N ILE A 247 18.96 13.07 -7.39
CA ILE A 247 18.72 12.85 -5.97
C ILE A 247 17.99 14.05 -5.35
N ALA A 248 17.08 13.73 -4.43
CA ALA A 248 16.42 14.73 -3.59
C ALA A 248 16.31 14.21 -2.16
N MET A 249 16.71 15.02 -1.20
CA MET A 249 16.39 14.76 0.21
C MET A 249 15.13 15.52 0.61
N ALA A 250 14.42 15.00 1.58
CA ALA A 250 13.25 15.69 2.14
C ALA A 250 13.59 17.08 2.66
N GLY A 251 14.87 17.29 3.00
CA GLY A 251 15.44 18.58 3.37
C GLY A 251 15.53 19.60 2.24
N ASP A 252 15.63 19.17 1.01
CA ASP A 252 15.86 20.05 -0.15
C ASP A 252 14.57 20.63 -0.74
N VAL A 253 13.42 20.06 -0.37
CA VAL A 253 12.14 20.34 -1.03
C VAL A 253 11.27 21.25 -0.18
N GLY A 254 10.92 22.42 -0.71
CA GLY A 254 9.98 23.36 -0.08
C GLY A 254 8.54 22.81 -0.01
N ALA A 255 7.72 23.38 0.89
CA ALA A 255 6.33 22.98 1.06
C ALA A 255 5.48 23.35 -0.15
N GLU A 256 5.24 22.42 -1.05
CA GLU A 256 4.26 22.57 -2.11
C GLU A 256 2.85 22.25 -1.58
N ARG A 257 1.92 23.19 -1.75
CA ARG A 257 0.58 23.12 -1.12
C ARG A 257 -0.35 22.03 -1.67
N GLU A 258 -0.10 21.53 -2.88
CA GLU A 258 -1.05 20.71 -3.63
C GLU A 258 -0.63 19.24 -3.85
N LEU A 259 0.61 18.88 -3.52
CA LEU A 259 1.14 17.54 -3.78
C LEU A 259 1.33 16.71 -2.52
N SER A 260 1.33 15.39 -2.73
CA SER A 260 1.87 14.49 -1.70
C SER A 260 3.37 14.79 -1.52
N TRP A 261 3.88 14.56 -0.30
CA TRP A 261 5.31 14.78 0.01
C TRP A 261 6.22 13.94 -0.92
N LEU A 262 5.80 12.73 -1.27
CA LEU A 262 6.57 11.83 -2.14
C LEU A 262 6.55 12.31 -3.58
N ASP A 263 5.41 12.79 -4.09
CA ASP A 263 5.33 13.38 -5.42
C ASP A 263 6.23 14.61 -5.56
N ALA A 264 6.32 15.41 -4.52
CA ALA A 264 7.21 16.57 -4.51
C ALA A 264 8.69 16.15 -4.53
N LEU A 265 9.08 15.12 -3.75
CA LEU A 265 10.42 14.56 -3.79
C LEU A 265 10.74 13.92 -5.14
N LEU A 266 9.82 13.13 -5.69
CA LEU A 266 9.98 12.51 -7.00
C LEU A 266 10.19 13.56 -8.09
N ARG A 267 9.39 14.63 -8.11
CA ARG A 267 9.57 15.73 -9.08
C ARG A 267 10.90 16.45 -8.92
N HIS A 268 11.32 16.65 -7.67
CA HIS A 268 12.61 17.32 -7.42
C HIS A 268 13.77 16.45 -7.87
N ALA A 269 13.71 15.15 -7.61
CA ALA A 269 14.70 14.17 -8.08
C ALA A 269 14.69 14.03 -9.61
N ASP A 270 13.51 14.03 -10.27
CA ASP A 270 13.38 14.04 -11.73
C ASP A 270 14.02 15.31 -12.33
N GLY A 271 13.72 16.49 -11.78
CA GLY A 271 14.39 17.73 -12.19
C GLY A 271 15.91 17.68 -12.05
N ALA A 272 16.43 17.04 -10.99
CA ALA A 272 17.86 16.80 -10.82
C ALA A 272 18.41 15.82 -11.87
N MET A 273 17.69 14.73 -12.16
CA MET A 273 18.06 13.75 -13.20
C MET A 273 18.13 14.41 -14.58
N LEU A 274 17.22 15.31 -14.92
CA LEU A 274 17.27 16.08 -16.15
C LEU A 274 18.53 16.97 -16.24
N LYS A 275 18.97 17.58 -15.12
CA LYS A 275 20.27 18.28 -15.06
C LYS A 275 21.45 17.33 -15.32
N ALA A 276 21.44 16.11 -14.74
CA ALA A 276 22.46 15.11 -15.01
C ALA A 276 22.53 14.76 -16.51
N LYS A 277 21.39 14.60 -17.18
CA LYS A 277 21.32 14.36 -18.63
C LYS A 277 21.90 15.53 -19.44
N GLN A 278 21.55 16.77 -19.08
CA GLN A 278 22.06 17.98 -19.75
C GLN A 278 23.56 18.20 -19.56
N ALA A 279 24.09 17.83 -18.40
CA ALA A 279 25.49 17.98 -18.05
C ALA A 279 26.41 16.89 -18.63
N GLY A 280 25.88 15.99 -19.48
CA GLY A 280 26.67 14.98 -20.17
C GLY A 280 26.30 13.55 -19.88
N LYS A 281 25.20 13.33 -19.14
CA LYS A 281 24.71 11.98 -18.77
C LYS A 281 25.68 11.21 -17.86
N ARG A 282 25.38 9.95 -17.53
CA ARG A 282 26.24 9.04 -16.77
C ARG A 282 26.78 9.66 -15.46
N GLN A 283 25.92 10.30 -14.72
CA GLN A 283 26.28 11.01 -13.50
C GLN A 283 25.11 11.20 -12.54
N VAL A 284 25.44 11.56 -11.33
CA VAL A 284 24.51 11.98 -10.30
C VAL A 284 24.38 13.50 -10.32
N ALA A 285 23.16 14.01 -10.15
CA ALA A 285 22.93 15.44 -9.90
C ALA A 285 21.96 15.64 -8.73
N ARG A 286 22.11 16.77 -8.07
CA ARG A 286 21.19 17.30 -7.06
C ARG A 286 20.77 18.71 -7.46
N LEU A 287 19.53 19.06 -7.20
CA LEU A 287 19.12 20.46 -7.29
C LEU A 287 19.53 21.15 -5.99
N ASP A 288 20.17 22.32 -6.11
CA ASP A 288 20.50 23.13 -4.94
C ASP A 288 19.19 23.61 -4.30
N GLY A 289 18.83 23.00 -3.19
CA GLY A 289 17.69 23.40 -2.39
C GLY A 289 18.01 24.69 -1.65
N HIS A 290 17.21 25.72 -1.86
CA HIS A 290 17.28 26.92 -1.03
C HIS A 290 16.42 26.69 0.22
N GLY A 291 17.06 26.32 1.30
CA GLY A 291 16.76 26.61 2.69
C GLY A 291 15.42 26.14 3.27
N GLU A 292 15.45 25.77 4.49
CA GLU A 292 14.40 25.31 5.37
C GLU A 292 13.77 23.96 4.97
N ALA A 293 14.58 22.99 5.23
CA ALA A 293 14.23 21.60 5.16
C ALA A 293 13.03 21.22 6.02
N ALA A 294 12.38 20.18 5.60
CA ALA A 294 11.42 19.42 6.37
C ALA A 294 9.93 19.84 6.42
N PRO A 295 9.40 20.87 5.71
CA PRO A 295 7.97 21.15 5.87
C PRO A 295 7.07 20.07 5.26
N ILE A 296 7.46 19.44 4.16
CA ILE A 296 6.56 18.56 3.41
C ILE A 296 6.32 17.24 4.10
N VAL A 297 7.37 16.50 4.40
CA VAL A 297 7.25 15.19 5.09
C VAL A 297 6.69 15.40 6.49
N ARG A 298 7.13 16.43 7.17
CA ARG A 298 6.61 16.82 8.48
C ARG A 298 5.13 17.18 8.43
N ASN A 299 4.68 17.95 7.44
CA ASN A 299 3.29 18.33 7.26
C ASN A 299 2.40 17.11 6.93
N ALA A 300 2.90 16.17 6.12
CA ALA A 300 2.20 14.91 5.84
C ALA A 300 2.03 14.07 7.11
N LEU A 301 3.08 13.97 7.91
CA LEU A 301 3.02 13.27 9.19
C LEU A 301 2.07 13.94 10.19
N ILE A 302 2.12 15.26 10.28
CA ILE A 302 1.19 16.05 11.08
C ILE A 302 -0.26 15.73 10.66
N ARG A 303 -0.58 15.81 9.36
CA ARG A 303 -1.93 15.52 8.86
C ARG A 303 -2.40 14.12 9.21
N ARG A 304 -1.52 13.14 9.07
CA ARG A 304 -1.83 11.74 9.36
C ARG A 304 -2.05 11.46 10.85
N ARG A 305 -1.27 12.11 11.72
CA ARG A 305 -1.33 11.93 13.18
C ARG A 305 -2.33 12.84 13.88
N LEU A 306 -2.80 13.85 13.20
CA LEU A 306 -3.76 14.82 13.73
C LEU A 306 -5.05 14.17 14.27
N PRO A 307 -5.71 13.21 13.57
CA PRO A 307 -6.89 12.53 14.11
C PRO A 307 -6.63 11.78 15.42
N GLN A 308 -5.47 11.13 15.53
CA GLN A 308 -5.07 10.44 16.74
C GLN A 308 -4.77 11.43 17.89
N ALA A 309 -4.10 12.54 17.58
CA ALA A 309 -3.82 13.59 18.55
C ALA A 309 -5.11 14.21 19.14
N PHE A 310 -6.16 14.37 18.33
CA PHE A 310 -7.49 14.75 18.80
C PHE A 310 -8.10 13.69 19.71
N ALA A 311 -8.05 12.42 19.30
CA ALA A 311 -8.62 11.31 20.08
C ALA A 311 -7.92 11.14 21.44
N THR A 312 -6.60 11.37 21.51
CA THR A 312 -5.80 11.25 22.74
C THR A 312 -5.67 12.54 23.53
N ARG A 313 -6.30 13.64 23.07
CA ARG A 313 -6.22 14.97 23.70
C ARG A 313 -4.79 15.48 23.88
N ALA A 314 -3.92 15.23 22.90
CA ALA A 314 -2.50 15.56 22.95
C ALA A 314 -2.19 17.06 22.72
N PHE A 315 -3.19 17.93 22.80
CA PHE A 315 -3.06 19.37 22.59
C PHE A 315 -3.08 20.11 23.92
N ASN A 316 -2.18 21.11 24.06
CA ASN A 316 -2.14 22.04 25.16
C ASN A 316 -2.24 23.48 24.64
N LEU A 317 -2.87 24.37 25.42
CA LEU A 317 -2.91 25.78 25.11
C LEU A 317 -1.86 26.52 25.96
N HIS A 318 -0.98 27.24 25.29
CA HIS A 318 -0.07 28.17 25.91
C HIS A 318 -0.55 29.60 25.62
N TYR A 319 -0.50 30.45 26.62
CA TYR A 319 -0.94 31.83 26.51
C TYR A 319 0.27 32.77 26.49
N GLN A 320 0.39 33.57 25.44
CA GLN A 320 1.43 34.56 25.29
C GLN A 320 0.84 35.97 25.45
N PRO A 321 1.27 36.74 26.47
CA PRO A 321 0.82 38.13 26.64
C PRO A 321 1.32 39.02 25.51
N GLN A 322 0.45 39.89 25.02
CA GLN A 322 0.78 40.98 24.11
C GLN A 322 0.81 42.27 24.87
N MET A 323 1.90 43.03 24.70
CA MET A 323 2.12 44.34 25.36
C MET A 323 1.85 45.44 24.35
N ASP A 324 1.17 46.48 24.78
CA ASP A 324 1.12 47.73 24.04
C ASP A 324 2.46 48.46 24.20
N LEU A 325 3.13 48.74 23.09
CA LEU A 325 4.44 49.37 23.10
C LEU A 325 4.40 50.85 23.56
N ALA A 326 3.24 51.50 23.47
CA ALA A 326 3.11 52.90 23.83
C ALA A 326 2.81 53.08 25.33
N SER A 327 1.96 52.23 25.91
CA SER A 327 1.57 52.30 27.32
C SER A 327 2.39 51.37 28.23
N GLY A 328 2.99 50.32 27.67
CA GLY A 328 3.67 49.27 28.44
C GLY A 328 2.71 48.28 29.11
N ASP A 329 1.42 48.45 28.90
CA ASP A 329 0.39 47.61 29.52
C ASP A 329 0.12 46.32 28.71
N ARG A 330 -0.40 45.31 29.38
CA ARG A 330 -0.87 44.06 28.70
C ARG A 330 -2.20 44.36 28.02
N SER A 331 -2.20 44.41 26.68
CA SER A 331 -3.39 44.75 25.88
C SER A 331 -4.21 43.53 25.47
N ALA A 332 -3.56 42.38 25.34
CA ALA A 332 -4.18 41.15 24.90
C ALA A 332 -3.39 39.91 25.30
N VAL A 333 -3.97 38.72 25.07
CA VAL A 333 -3.31 37.44 25.25
C VAL A 333 -3.55 36.60 24.00
N GLU A 334 -2.49 36.11 23.40
CA GLU A 334 -2.57 35.17 22.28
C GLU A 334 -2.61 33.72 22.80
N ALA A 335 -3.63 32.96 22.44
CA ALA A 335 -3.71 31.54 22.76
C ALA A 335 -3.00 30.72 21.67
N LEU A 336 -1.93 30.07 22.05
CA LEU A 336 -1.08 29.30 21.16
C LEU A 336 -1.26 27.81 21.41
N LEU A 337 -1.76 27.08 20.41
CA LEU A 337 -1.90 25.65 20.49
C LEU A 337 -0.50 24.98 20.48
N ARG A 338 -0.28 24.07 21.40
CA ARG A 338 0.91 23.20 21.46
C ARG A 338 0.51 21.75 21.35
N TRP A 339 1.25 21.03 20.56
CA TRP A 339 1.08 19.59 20.40
C TRP A 339 2.41 18.92 20.66
N THR A 340 2.42 17.95 21.57
CA THR A 340 3.58 17.13 21.88
C THR A 340 3.34 15.74 21.31
N ASP A 341 4.10 15.38 20.31
CA ASP A 341 4.09 14.06 19.68
C ASP A 341 5.45 13.40 19.89
N PRO A 342 5.52 12.10 20.30
CA PRO A 342 6.78 11.43 20.58
C PRO A 342 7.74 11.35 19.38
N ILE A 343 7.21 11.40 18.16
CA ILE A 343 7.99 11.28 16.91
C ILE A 343 8.31 12.64 16.32
N LEU A 344 7.40 13.64 16.46
CA LEU A 344 7.56 14.95 15.83
C LEU A 344 8.47 15.91 16.61
N ALA A 345 8.97 15.51 17.80
CA ALA A 345 9.62 16.36 18.78
C ALA A 345 8.78 17.63 19.15
N PRO A 346 9.10 18.44 20.18
CA PRO A 346 8.30 19.62 20.51
C PRO A 346 8.32 20.61 19.34
N SER A 347 7.30 20.54 18.51
CA SER A 347 7.20 21.33 17.30
C SER A 347 6.27 22.50 17.50
N ARG A 348 6.72 23.69 17.12
CA ARG A 348 5.78 24.78 16.84
C ARG A 348 4.81 24.31 15.76
N PRO A 349 3.50 24.47 15.90
CA PRO A 349 2.56 24.15 14.83
C PRO A 349 2.92 24.96 13.58
N PRO A 350 2.75 24.39 12.36
CA PRO A 350 3.02 25.11 11.12
C PRO A 350 2.18 26.40 11.05
N ASN A 351 2.68 27.40 10.33
CA ASN A 351 2.03 28.71 10.18
C ASN A 351 0.57 28.65 9.67
N SER A 352 0.13 27.53 9.10
CA SER A 352 -1.27 27.30 8.71
C SER A 352 -2.24 27.23 9.89
N PHE A 353 -1.78 26.98 11.13
CA PHE A 353 -2.60 27.08 12.34
C PHE A 353 -2.66 28.50 12.92
N ARG A 354 -1.87 29.43 12.38
CA ARG A 354 -1.97 30.86 12.78
C ARG A 354 -3.27 31.55 12.32
N SER A 355 -4.01 30.97 11.37
CA SER A 355 -5.25 31.56 10.88
C SER A 355 -6.48 31.27 11.74
N TRP A 356 -6.32 30.56 12.85
CA TRP A 356 -7.38 30.37 13.84
C TRP A 356 -7.18 31.32 15.05
N SER A 357 -6.83 32.56 14.80
CA SER A 357 -7.01 33.62 15.76
C SER A 357 -8.47 34.03 15.68
N CYS A 358 -9.29 33.69 16.69
CA CYS A 358 -10.52 34.39 16.92
C CYS A 358 -10.17 35.86 17.18
N PRO A 359 -10.65 36.82 16.38
CA PRO A 359 -10.54 38.20 16.76
C PRO A 359 -11.47 38.42 17.95
N ALA A 360 -10.92 38.49 19.14
CA ALA A 360 -11.63 39.02 20.28
C ALA A 360 -11.66 40.54 20.14
N THR A 361 -12.46 41.05 19.21
CA THR A 361 -12.87 42.45 19.23
C THR A 361 -14.02 42.57 20.20
N SER A 362 -13.70 42.92 21.43
CA SER A 362 -14.63 43.70 22.29
C SER A 362 -13.90 44.93 22.76
N THR A 363 -13.92 45.94 21.94
CA THR A 363 -13.82 47.33 22.43
C THR A 363 -15.12 47.61 23.17
N ALA A 364 -15.10 47.45 24.48
CA ALA A 364 -16.08 48.02 25.33
C ALA A 364 -15.70 49.45 25.65
N SER A 365 -16.17 50.38 24.84
CA SER A 365 -16.29 51.78 25.25
C SER A 365 -17.74 52.17 25.25
N GLY A 366 -18.27 52.54 26.40
CA GLY A 366 -19.40 53.45 26.54
C GLY A 366 -20.74 52.83 26.91
N ASN A 367 -21.14 53.07 28.15
CA ASN A 367 -22.47 53.35 28.68
C ASN A 367 -23.69 52.84 27.92
N GLY A 368 -24.45 51.94 28.52
CA GLY A 368 -25.82 51.69 28.16
C GLY A 368 -26.33 50.32 28.59
N SER A 369 -27.05 50.32 29.69
CA SER A 369 -27.81 49.22 30.23
C SER A 369 -28.65 48.47 29.18
N SER A 370 -28.47 47.19 29.00
CA SER A 370 -29.53 46.23 28.78
C SER A 370 -29.01 44.79 28.90
N THR A 371 -29.55 44.11 29.88
CA THR A 371 -29.43 42.67 30.11
C THR A 371 -29.98 41.88 28.94
N ARG A 372 -29.13 41.15 28.23
CA ARG A 372 -29.50 39.93 27.51
C ARG A 372 -28.49 38.85 27.83
N SER A 373 -28.95 37.88 28.56
CA SER A 373 -28.25 36.63 28.88
C SER A 373 -27.92 35.87 27.60
N ALA A 374 -26.61 35.69 27.35
CA ALA A 374 -26.11 34.70 26.39
C ALA A 374 -26.23 33.30 26.97
N PRO A 375 -26.56 32.29 26.17
CA PRO A 375 -26.64 30.92 26.65
C PRO A 375 -25.26 30.42 27.09
N ARG A 376 -25.20 29.81 28.26
CA ARG A 376 -24.04 29.14 28.80
C ARG A 376 -23.75 27.91 27.91
N PRO A 377 -22.53 27.68 27.44
CA PRO A 377 -22.11 26.38 26.95
C PRO A 377 -21.95 25.44 28.14
N ASP A 378 -22.46 24.23 27.96
CA ASP A 378 -22.41 23.17 28.95
C ASP A 378 -20.98 22.93 29.46
N SER A 379 -20.92 22.91 30.79
CA SER A 379 -19.71 22.76 31.59
C SER A 379 -19.08 21.41 31.41
N GLY A 380 -17.99 21.36 30.62
CA GLY A 380 -17.17 20.14 30.48
C GLY A 380 -15.67 20.38 30.25
N TRP A 381 -15.26 21.60 29.95
CA TRP A 381 -13.93 21.83 29.35
C TRP A 381 -13.01 22.86 30.00
N MET A 382 -13.38 23.44 31.17
CA MET A 382 -12.48 24.37 31.88
C MET A 382 -12.15 23.86 33.28
N ARG A 383 -10.95 23.30 33.43
CA ARG A 383 -10.25 23.34 34.71
C ARG A 383 -9.38 24.60 34.72
N GLU A 384 -9.65 25.47 35.68
CA GLU A 384 -8.80 26.63 35.96
C GLU A 384 -7.34 26.18 36.25
N PRO A 385 -6.35 26.80 35.60
CA PRO A 385 -4.96 26.57 35.99
C PRO A 385 -4.69 27.37 37.29
N ARG A 386 -4.20 26.67 38.31
CA ARG A 386 -3.60 27.31 39.51
C ARG A 386 -2.49 28.24 39.07
N ALA A 387 -2.55 29.47 39.53
CA ALA A 387 -1.46 30.45 39.43
C ALA A 387 -0.29 29.90 40.26
N GLU A 388 0.78 29.49 39.63
CA GLU A 388 2.11 29.42 40.25
C GLU A 388 2.81 30.74 40.07
N SER A 389 3.00 31.40 41.23
CA SER A 389 3.84 32.57 41.40
C SER A 389 5.31 32.15 41.35
N GLN A 390 6.03 32.59 40.36
CA GLN A 390 7.40 33.17 40.43
C GLN A 390 7.72 33.86 39.12
#